data_673ae7800daf2a93794175f7ef0479c1
#
_entry.id   673ae7800daf2a93794175f7ef0479c1
#
_cell.length_a   1.000
_cell.length_b   1.000
_cell.length_c   1.000
_cell.angle_alpha   90.00
_cell.angle_beta   90.00
_cell.angle_gamma   90.00
#
_symmetry.space_group_name_H-M   'P 1'
#
loop_
_entity.id
_entity.type
_entity.pdbx_description
1 polymer ?
#
loop_
_entity_poly.entity_id
_entity_poly.type
_entity_poly.pdbx_seq_one_letter_code
_entity_poly.pdbx_strand_id
1 'polypeptide(L)'
;MKWISKNPNFYFMVLTDALLVGICFYLSYLFRFEFKISPGELATYTGALPYVVIAKISVFALFHLYRGMWRYTSLNELVNVLKAVLTSSFLIILGVLMINRFHGYPRSVFIMDGFLTFLAIGGIRMVIRLYFARENGSGTFPSLRPQSQEDDRKRVLILGGGDAGEKSAREIKDNPRLGYKVVAFIDDDPSKIGRTIHNVPVVGDIKGLNKAVETLNVDEVLIAIPSAGGPHMRQIVSACKGCGVPFKTLPGIGELIEGKVSVKALRDVDYQDLLGRPRVDLKTEDIREYMENKRVLVTGPGGSIGSELVRQMVRFNPENVILLDTSEANLHGIQVELKDIGYQRYTPILESIQNGQILDKIFARYRPQVVFHAAAYKHVSMMEQNPWQAVHNNIRGSKTVMEKAMKHGADHFVLVSTDKAVRPFNVMGASKRIAELVLQSNVGEHTRMMAVRFGNVVGSSGSVIPLFRNQIARGGPVTVSHPDVTRYFMTIPEACQLILQAGALGRGGEIFILEMGTPVRIADMARDLIRLSGKEPDRDIEIRFKGLEPGEKLYEELITEGEGIVSTEHDKIMVLRTDGHWNGYGDQEGFRRWLCEGIEALYRLADQQDGCGIRAKMKELVPEYEPQDSECVL
;
A
#
# COMPACT_ATOMS: atom_id res chain seq x y z
N MET A 1 39.86 -1.02 7.91
CA MET A 1 40.15 -2.42 8.28
C MET A 1 39.30 -2.99 9.40
N LYS A 2 38.69 -2.23 10.28
CA LYS A 2 37.84 -2.74 11.39
C LYS A 2 36.44 -3.30 10.94
N TRP A 3 36.10 -3.20 9.67
CA TRP A 3 34.78 -3.55 9.13
C TRP A 3 34.68 -5.00 8.63
N ILE A 4 35.80 -5.63 8.31
CA ILE A 4 35.90 -6.97 7.70
C ILE A 4 35.51 -8.08 8.70
N SER A 5 35.58 -7.83 10.01
CA SER A 5 35.47 -8.89 11.02
C SER A 5 34.08 -9.28 11.49
N LYS A 6 32.99 -8.63 11.02
CA LYS A 6 31.62 -8.85 11.56
C LYS A 6 30.58 -9.38 10.57
N ASN A 7 30.94 -9.62 9.29
CA ASN A 7 29.93 -10.02 8.30
C ASN A 7 30.10 -11.47 7.82
N PRO A 8 29.23 -12.42 8.23
CA PRO A 8 29.35 -13.83 7.85
C PRO A 8 29.30 -14.05 6.32
N ASN A 9 28.57 -13.23 5.59
CA ASN A 9 28.45 -13.33 4.13
C ASN A 9 29.76 -12.98 3.41
N PHE A 10 30.62 -12.12 3.98
CA PHE A 10 31.94 -11.83 3.42
C PHE A 10 32.79 -13.09 3.43
N TYR A 11 32.87 -13.80 4.54
CA TYR A 11 33.64 -15.03 4.66
C TYR A 11 33.11 -16.13 3.74
N PHE A 12 31.78 -16.23 3.62
CA PHE A 12 31.15 -17.16 2.69
C PHE A 12 31.54 -16.86 1.23
N MET A 13 31.52 -15.59 0.81
CA MET A 13 31.91 -15.19 -0.54
C MET A 13 33.38 -15.50 -0.83
N VAL A 14 34.27 -15.16 0.08
CA VAL A 14 35.72 -15.42 -0.05
C VAL A 14 36.00 -16.93 -0.08
N LEU A 15 35.34 -17.70 0.76
CA LEU A 15 35.48 -19.16 0.79
C LEU A 15 35.00 -19.82 -0.49
N THR A 16 33.85 -19.36 -1.00
CA THR A 16 33.29 -19.88 -2.26
C THR A 16 34.22 -19.56 -3.45
N ASP A 17 34.73 -18.32 -3.54
CA ASP A 17 35.64 -17.94 -4.62
C ASP A 17 36.98 -18.70 -4.48
N ALA A 18 37.50 -18.91 -3.27
CA ALA A 18 38.72 -19.69 -3.03
C ALA A 18 38.53 -21.15 -3.47
N LEU A 19 37.39 -21.77 -3.13
CA LEU A 19 37.06 -23.13 -3.55
C LEU A 19 36.96 -23.22 -5.10
N LEU A 20 36.26 -22.28 -5.72
CA LEU A 20 36.12 -22.22 -7.19
C LEU A 20 37.47 -22.04 -7.89
N VAL A 21 38.33 -21.16 -7.38
CA VAL A 21 39.69 -20.97 -7.90
C VAL A 21 40.49 -22.28 -7.79
N GLY A 22 40.40 -22.98 -6.67
CA GLY A 22 41.07 -24.28 -6.50
C GLY A 22 40.58 -25.34 -7.46
N ILE A 23 39.25 -25.42 -7.66
CA ILE A 23 38.63 -26.33 -8.64
C ILE A 23 39.05 -25.97 -10.07
N CYS A 24 39.01 -24.71 -10.46
CA CYS A 24 39.41 -24.26 -11.79
C CYS A 24 40.88 -24.57 -12.08
N PHE A 25 41.75 -24.34 -11.12
CA PHE A 25 43.18 -24.66 -11.24
C PHE A 25 43.40 -26.16 -11.39
N TYR A 26 42.67 -27.00 -10.63
CA TYR A 26 42.70 -28.46 -10.76
C TYR A 26 42.19 -28.93 -12.15
N LEU A 27 41.07 -28.40 -12.58
CA LEU A 27 40.52 -28.71 -13.91
C LEU A 27 41.47 -28.33 -15.04
N SER A 28 42.24 -27.24 -14.88
CA SER A 28 43.23 -26.82 -15.87
C SER A 28 44.38 -27.83 -16.00
N TYR A 29 44.79 -28.48 -14.92
CA TYR A 29 45.72 -29.60 -14.97
C TYR A 29 45.10 -30.83 -15.59
N LEU A 30 43.86 -31.18 -15.22
CA LEU A 30 43.13 -32.32 -15.82
C LEU A 30 43.01 -32.17 -17.33
N PHE A 31 42.59 -31.02 -17.84
CA PHE A 31 42.46 -30.77 -19.27
C PHE A 31 43.81 -30.77 -20.00
N ARG A 32 44.85 -30.22 -19.36
CA ARG A 32 46.20 -30.19 -19.95
C ARG A 32 46.77 -31.58 -20.12
N PHE A 33 46.52 -32.50 -19.16
CA PHE A 33 47.08 -33.83 -19.12
C PHE A 33 46.05 -34.93 -19.51
N GLU A 34 45.01 -34.56 -20.26
CA GLU A 34 44.01 -35.48 -20.79
C GLU A 34 43.45 -36.43 -19.73
N PHE A 35 43.14 -35.91 -18.55
CA PHE A 35 42.65 -36.66 -17.37
C PHE A 35 43.62 -37.68 -16.78
N LYS A 36 44.91 -37.66 -17.15
CA LYS A 36 45.97 -38.53 -16.65
C LYS A 36 47.08 -37.72 -16.02
N ILE A 37 46.89 -37.34 -14.74
CA ILE A 37 47.91 -36.57 -13.99
C ILE A 37 48.91 -37.56 -13.37
N SER A 38 50.20 -37.37 -13.67
CA SER A 38 51.28 -38.15 -13.03
C SER A 38 51.53 -37.69 -11.55
N PRO A 39 52.11 -38.53 -10.68
CA PRO A 39 52.40 -38.13 -9.32
C PRO A 39 53.30 -36.88 -9.20
N GLY A 40 54.21 -36.68 -10.16
CA GLY A 40 55.06 -35.48 -10.20
C GLY A 40 54.30 -34.19 -10.51
N GLU A 41 53.37 -34.27 -11.44
CA GLU A 41 52.49 -33.15 -11.80
C GLU A 41 51.50 -32.83 -10.69
N LEU A 42 51.01 -33.84 -9.98
CA LEU A 42 50.16 -33.65 -8.79
C LEU A 42 50.93 -32.93 -7.65
N ALA A 43 52.18 -33.27 -7.46
CA ALA A 43 53.04 -32.56 -6.49
C ALA A 43 53.26 -31.09 -6.88
N THR A 44 53.44 -30.80 -8.19
CA THR A 44 53.55 -29.44 -8.72
C THR A 44 52.26 -28.66 -8.53
N TYR A 45 51.10 -29.26 -8.77
CA TYR A 45 49.78 -28.69 -8.54
C TYR A 45 49.59 -28.32 -7.06
N THR A 46 49.81 -29.29 -6.15
CA THR A 46 49.62 -29.09 -4.69
C THR A 46 50.55 -28.02 -4.15
N GLY A 47 51.79 -27.93 -4.65
CA GLY A 47 52.76 -26.90 -4.28
C GLY A 47 52.35 -25.50 -4.75
N ALA A 48 51.76 -25.37 -5.95
CA ALA A 48 51.36 -24.08 -6.52
C ALA A 48 49.99 -23.57 -6.01
N LEU A 49 49.08 -24.49 -5.67
CA LEU A 49 47.70 -24.17 -5.29
C LEU A 49 47.56 -23.05 -4.22
N PRO A 50 48.25 -23.10 -3.08
CA PRO A 50 48.11 -22.05 -2.05
C PRO A 50 48.48 -20.65 -2.59
N TYR A 51 49.55 -20.57 -3.38
CA TYR A 51 49.99 -19.29 -3.94
C TYR A 51 49.04 -18.75 -4.97
N VAL A 52 48.45 -19.59 -5.83
CA VAL A 52 47.46 -19.21 -6.83
C VAL A 52 46.21 -18.70 -6.15
N VAL A 53 45.70 -19.41 -5.14
CA VAL A 53 44.50 -19.02 -4.39
C VAL A 53 44.72 -17.68 -3.67
N ILE A 54 45.83 -17.53 -2.92
CA ILE A 54 46.11 -16.30 -2.19
C ILE A 54 46.27 -15.11 -3.16
N ALA A 55 47.00 -15.28 -4.25
CA ALA A 55 47.21 -14.22 -5.23
C ALA A 55 45.89 -13.76 -5.87
N LYS A 56 45.05 -14.71 -6.33
CA LYS A 56 43.75 -14.37 -6.92
C LYS A 56 42.81 -13.71 -5.92
N ILE A 57 42.63 -14.27 -4.73
CA ILE A 57 41.73 -13.70 -3.71
C ILE A 57 42.20 -12.29 -3.29
N SER A 58 43.52 -12.07 -3.17
CA SER A 58 44.06 -10.75 -2.84
C SER A 58 43.74 -9.71 -3.94
N VAL A 59 43.92 -10.08 -5.21
CA VAL A 59 43.58 -9.21 -6.35
C VAL A 59 42.07 -8.97 -6.42
N PHE A 60 41.24 -9.99 -6.19
CA PHE A 60 39.79 -9.85 -6.16
C PHE A 60 39.32 -8.88 -5.06
N ALA A 61 39.98 -8.93 -3.90
CA ALA A 61 39.72 -7.96 -2.81
C ALA A 61 40.12 -6.53 -3.19
N LEU A 62 41.26 -6.34 -3.89
CA LEU A 62 41.70 -5.03 -4.41
C LEU A 62 40.73 -4.46 -5.45
N PHE A 63 40.17 -5.29 -6.30
CA PHE A 63 39.14 -4.90 -7.28
C PHE A 63 37.72 -4.78 -6.66
N HIS A 64 37.61 -4.81 -5.34
CA HIS A 64 36.37 -4.63 -4.58
C HIS A 64 35.26 -5.65 -4.89
N LEU A 65 35.58 -6.85 -5.40
CA LEU A 65 34.63 -7.90 -5.76
C LEU A 65 33.80 -8.43 -4.58
N TYR A 66 34.22 -8.19 -3.34
CA TYR A 66 33.54 -8.60 -2.11
C TYR A 66 32.70 -7.50 -1.45
N ARG A 67 32.56 -6.31 -2.10
CA ARG A 67 31.72 -5.21 -1.63
C ARG A 67 30.32 -5.22 -2.25
N GLY A 68 30.16 -5.79 -3.45
CA GLY A 68 28.88 -5.92 -4.14
C GLY A 68 27.94 -6.96 -3.52
N MET A 69 26.64 -6.74 -3.60
CA MET A 69 25.64 -7.76 -3.28
C MET A 69 25.38 -8.63 -4.54
N TRP A 70 25.67 -9.92 -4.48
CA TRP A 70 25.52 -10.84 -5.62
C TRP A 70 24.11 -10.87 -6.24
N ARG A 71 23.10 -10.54 -5.41
CA ARG A 71 21.70 -10.41 -5.85
C ARG A 71 21.49 -9.35 -6.94
N TYR A 72 22.33 -8.31 -6.97
CA TYR A 72 22.20 -7.14 -7.86
C TYR A 72 23.39 -6.97 -8.81
N THR A 73 24.05 -8.05 -9.18
CA THR A 73 25.22 -8.05 -10.05
C THR A 73 24.91 -7.33 -11.38
N SER A 74 25.72 -6.34 -11.75
CA SER A 74 25.59 -5.56 -12.98
C SER A 74 26.63 -5.99 -14.04
N LEU A 75 26.44 -5.55 -15.32
CA LEU A 75 27.44 -5.76 -16.36
C LEU A 75 28.81 -5.16 -15.99
N ASN A 76 28.82 -4.04 -15.28
CA ASN A 76 30.06 -3.41 -14.80
C ASN A 76 30.79 -4.29 -13.77
N GLU A 77 30.07 -5.03 -12.93
CA GLU A 77 30.70 -5.98 -12.01
C GLU A 77 31.31 -7.16 -12.75
N LEU A 78 30.66 -7.64 -13.83
CA LEU A 78 31.22 -8.70 -14.68
C LEU A 78 32.51 -8.23 -15.35
N VAL A 79 32.57 -6.98 -15.82
CA VAL A 79 33.78 -6.33 -16.34
C VAL A 79 34.85 -6.23 -15.26
N ASN A 80 34.50 -5.92 -14.01
CA ASN A 80 35.44 -5.91 -12.89
C ASN A 80 35.98 -7.32 -12.55
N VAL A 81 35.13 -8.36 -12.64
CA VAL A 81 35.58 -9.77 -12.54
C VAL A 81 36.60 -10.08 -13.63
N LEU A 82 36.33 -9.70 -14.88
CA LEU A 82 37.25 -9.92 -16.01
C LEU A 82 38.60 -9.23 -15.75
N LYS A 83 38.58 -7.94 -15.35
CA LYS A 83 39.81 -7.18 -15.04
C LYS A 83 40.59 -7.84 -13.90
N ALA A 84 39.92 -8.24 -12.83
CA ALA A 84 40.56 -8.88 -11.68
C ALA A 84 41.18 -10.26 -12.04
N VAL A 85 40.48 -11.05 -12.86
CA VAL A 85 41.00 -12.35 -13.33
C VAL A 85 42.20 -12.16 -14.26
N LEU A 86 42.11 -11.23 -15.22
CA LEU A 86 43.23 -10.93 -16.12
C LEU A 86 44.47 -10.43 -15.35
N THR A 87 44.27 -9.48 -14.42
CA THR A 87 45.36 -8.93 -13.59
C THR A 87 45.98 -10.03 -12.71
N SER A 88 45.18 -10.86 -12.03
CA SER A 88 45.71 -11.91 -11.18
C SER A 88 46.40 -13.01 -11.97
N SER A 89 45.88 -13.42 -13.12
CA SER A 89 46.52 -14.39 -13.99
C SER A 89 47.85 -13.88 -14.56
N PHE A 90 47.89 -12.60 -14.97
CA PHE A 90 49.13 -11.95 -15.39
C PHE A 90 50.20 -11.92 -14.30
N LEU A 91 49.81 -11.55 -13.07
CA LEU A 91 50.75 -11.53 -11.93
C LEU A 91 51.27 -12.94 -11.56
N ILE A 92 50.41 -13.95 -11.65
CA ILE A 92 50.81 -15.35 -11.41
C ILE A 92 51.81 -15.82 -12.49
N ILE A 93 51.50 -15.57 -13.77
CA ILE A 93 52.36 -15.89 -14.91
C ILE A 93 53.72 -15.20 -14.77
N LEU A 94 53.73 -13.93 -14.41
CA LEU A 94 54.96 -13.13 -14.23
C LEU A 94 55.74 -13.69 -13.03
N GLY A 95 55.10 -14.04 -11.91
CA GLY A 95 55.74 -14.63 -10.73
C GLY A 95 56.39 -15.98 -11.03
N VAL A 96 55.68 -16.88 -11.70
CA VAL A 96 56.22 -18.19 -12.11
C VAL A 96 57.41 -18.01 -13.11
N LEU A 97 57.32 -17.05 -14.03
CA LEU A 97 58.42 -16.74 -14.94
C LEU A 97 59.68 -16.25 -14.19
N MET A 98 59.52 -15.34 -13.23
CA MET A 98 60.65 -14.75 -12.49
C MET A 98 61.29 -15.74 -11.51
N ILE A 99 60.50 -16.59 -10.86
CA ILE A 99 61.01 -17.52 -9.81
C ILE A 99 61.58 -18.80 -10.44
N ASN A 100 60.83 -19.45 -11.33
CA ASN A 100 61.12 -20.79 -11.80
C ASN A 100 61.33 -20.89 -13.31
N ARG A 101 61.25 -19.81 -14.10
CA ARG A 101 61.33 -19.77 -15.58
C ARG A 101 60.45 -20.85 -16.24
N PHE A 102 59.29 -21.16 -15.61
CA PHE A 102 58.35 -22.23 -16.00
C PHE A 102 58.95 -23.66 -15.90
N HIS A 103 60.07 -23.90 -15.23
CA HIS A 103 60.53 -25.26 -15.04
C HIS A 103 59.54 -26.04 -14.18
N GLY A 104 58.97 -27.12 -14.77
CA GLY A 104 57.96 -27.95 -14.09
C GLY A 104 56.53 -27.39 -14.15
N TYR A 105 56.29 -26.18 -14.68
CA TYR A 105 54.97 -25.56 -14.77
C TYR A 105 54.52 -25.37 -16.22
N PRO A 106 53.51 -26.12 -16.72
CA PRO A 106 52.99 -25.94 -18.07
C PRO A 106 52.31 -24.58 -18.26
N ARG A 107 52.76 -23.78 -19.22
CA ARG A 107 52.24 -22.40 -19.48
C ARG A 107 50.74 -22.40 -19.79
N SER A 108 50.26 -23.41 -20.53
CA SER A 108 48.86 -23.54 -20.91
C SER A 108 47.89 -23.66 -19.72
N VAL A 109 48.35 -24.25 -18.59
CA VAL A 109 47.54 -24.40 -17.36
C VAL A 109 47.11 -23.04 -16.83
N PHE A 110 48.00 -22.05 -16.78
CA PHE A 110 47.68 -20.72 -16.23
C PHE A 110 46.71 -19.92 -17.13
N ILE A 111 46.79 -20.13 -18.46
CA ILE A 111 45.84 -19.51 -19.40
C ILE A 111 44.46 -20.16 -19.24
N MET A 112 44.41 -21.50 -19.19
CA MET A 112 43.17 -22.24 -18.99
C MET A 112 42.53 -21.93 -17.65
N ASP A 113 43.34 -21.84 -16.58
CA ASP A 113 42.88 -21.46 -15.24
C ASP A 113 42.28 -20.05 -15.21
N GLY A 114 42.86 -19.08 -15.89
CA GLY A 114 42.28 -17.73 -16.05
C GLY A 114 40.90 -17.79 -16.71
N PHE A 115 40.78 -18.52 -17.82
CA PHE A 115 39.53 -18.65 -18.55
C PHE A 115 38.45 -19.38 -17.71
N LEU A 116 38.80 -20.52 -17.10
CA LEU A 116 37.87 -21.28 -16.26
C LEU A 116 37.45 -20.48 -15.01
N THR A 117 38.38 -19.75 -14.39
CA THR A 117 38.07 -18.89 -13.24
C THR A 117 37.07 -17.80 -13.62
N PHE A 118 37.24 -17.15 -14.78
CA PHE A 118 36.29 -16.14 -15.26
C PHE A 118 34.89 -16.74 -15.50
N LEU A 119 34.81 -17.90 -16.16
CA LEU A 119 33.54 -18.59 -16.37
C LEU A 119 32.88 -19.05 -15.07
N ALA A 120 33.62 -19.58 -14.11
CA ALA A 120 33.08 -20.08 -12.85
C ALA A 120 32.58 -18.93 -11.97
N ILE A 121 33.41 -17.91 -11.73
CA ILE A 121 33.05 -16.77 -10.85
C ILE A 121 32.02 -15.87 -11.49
N GLY A 122 32.14 -15.58 -12.79
CA GLY A 122 31.16 -14.81 -13.55
C GLY A 122 29.84 -15.55 -13.69
N GLY A 123 29.90 -16.86 -13.98
CA GLY A 123 28.75 -17.75 -14.14
C GLY A 123 27.93 -17.87 -12.86
N ILE A 124 28.56 -18.15 -11.71
CA ILE A 124 27.83 -18.28 -10.44
C ILE A 124 27.12 -16.98 -10.05
N ARG A 125 27.77 -15.82 -10.27
CA ARG A 125 27.14 -14.51 -10.02
C ARG A 125 25.97 -14.25 -10.95
N MET A 126 26.08 -14.67 -12.22
CA MET A 126 24.99 -14.55 -13.19
C MET A 126 23.82 -15.49 -12.85
N VAL A 127 24.09 -16.72 -12.44
CA VAL A 127 23.06 -17.70 -12.01
C VAL A 127 22.30 -17.17 -10.80
N ILE A 128 23.00 -16.65 -9.79
CA ILE A 128 22.38 -16.04 -8.61
C ILE A 128 21.49 -14.86 -9.01
N ARG A 129 21.96 -13.99 -9.91
CA ARG A 129 21.17 -12.88 -10.44
C ARG A 129 19.91 -13.36 -11.15
N LEU A 130 20.04 -14.36 -12.04
CA LEU A 130 18.90 -14.92 -12.80
C LEU A 130 17.87 -15.59 -11.89
N TYR A 131 18.33 -16.30 -10.84
CA TYR A 131 17.46 -16.89 -9.84
C TYR A 131 16.57 -15.84 -9.16
N PHE A 132 17.16 -14.76 -8.63
CA PHE A 132 16.41 -13.67 -8.01
C PHE A 132 15.65 -12.77 -9.00
N ALA A 133 16.08 -12.67 -10.26
CA ALA A 133 15.35 -11.95 -11.30
C ALA A 133 14.06 -12.67 -11.73
N ARG A 134 14.05 -13.99 -11.68
CA ARG A 134 12.87 -14.81 -12.00
C ARG A 134 11.76 -14.67 -10.95
N GLU A 135 12.13 -14.49 -9.70
CA GLU A 135 11.21 -14.22 -8.59
C GLU A 135 10.53 -12.83 -8.69
N ASN A 136 11.17 -11.85 -9.35
CA ASN A 136 10.75 -10.44 -9.42
C ASN A 136 10.26 -9.96 -10.82
N GLY A 137 10.06 -10.83 -11.80
CA GLY A 137 9.36 -10.54 -13.06
C GLY A 137 9.99 -9.49 -14.00
N SER A 138 11.29 -9.18 -13.90
CA SER A 138 11.93 -8.13 -14.71
C SER A 138 13.06 -8.68 -15.61
N GLY A 139 12.73 -8.92 -16.88
CA GLY A 139 13.71 -9.20 -17.93
C GLY A 139 13.95 -7.98 -18.81
N THR A 140 15.14 -7.37 -18.76
CA THR A 140 15.66 -6.53 -19.87
C THR A 140 17.17 -6.31 -19.73
N PHE A 141 17.88 -6.36 -20.86
CA PHE A 141 19.34 -6.15 -20.97
C PHE A 141 19.71 -4.65 -20.92
N PRO A 142 20.82 -4.26 -20.28
CA PRO A 142 21.25 -2.85 -20.18
C PRO A 142 22.08 -2.39 -21.38
N SER A 143 21.89 -1.12 -21.76
CA SER A 143 22.64 -0.44 -22.83
C SER A 143 23.97 0.15 -22.35
N LEU A 144 25.01 0.04 -23.17
CA LEU A 144 26.36 0.60 -23.01
C LEU A 144 26.39 2.04 -23.54
N ARG A 145 26.53 3.05 -22.68
CA ARG A 145 26.94 4.41 -23.08
C ARG A 145 27.89 5.02 -22.05
N PRO A 146 28.99 5.69 -22.49
CA PRO A 146 29.91 6.39 -21.60
C PRO A 146 29.36 7.76 -21.20
N GLN A 147 29.61 8.17 -19.95
CA GLN A 147 29.13 9.41 -19.36
C GLN A 147 30.29 10.33 -18.99
N SER A 148 30.34 11.48 -19.65
CA SER A 148 31.15 12.63 -19.24
C SER A 148 30.36 13.90 -19.51
N GLN A 149 29.80 14.50 -18.46
CA GLN A 149 29.40 15.92 -18.40
C GLN A 149 29.20 16.30 -16.92
N GLU A 150 29.60 17.50 -16.54
CA GLU A 150 29.34 18.08 -15.22
C GLU A 150 27.86 17.90 -14.84
N ASP A 151 27.66 17.41 -13.64
CA ASP A 151 26.43 16.73 -13.23
C ASP A 151 25.57 17.72 -12.44
N ASP A 152 24.81 18.54 -13.16
CA ASP A 152 23.83 19.51 -12.61
C ASP A 152 22.58 18.82 -12.02
N ARG A 153 22.64 17.49 -11.81
CA ARG A 153 21.55 16.69 -11.25
C ARG A 153 21.54 16.76 -9.72
N LYS A 154 20.34 16.86 -9.15
CA LYS A 154 20.14 16.80 -7.68
C LYS A 154 20.73 15.52 -7.09
N ARG A 155 21.57 15.69 -6.09
CA ARG A 155 22.21 14.60 -5.35
C ARG A 155 21.23 14.01 -4.36
N VAL A 156 20.81 12.77 -4.57
CA VAL A 156 19.82 12.12 -3.73
C VAL A 156 20.41 10.97 -2.93
N LEU A 157 19.97 10.88 -1.67
CA LEU A 157 20.23 9.77 -0.78
C LEU A 157 18.96 8.93 -0.68
N ILE A 158 19.06 7.60 -0.83
CA ILE A 158 17.91 6.68 -0.72
C ILE A 158 17.92 6.03 0.66
N LEU A 159 16.83 6.22 1.41
CA LEU A 159 16.52 5.46 2.62
C LEU A 159 15.83 4.15 2.24
N GLY A 160 16.47 3.02 2.56
CA GLY A 160 16.05 1.68 2.22
C GLY A 160 16.83 1.09 1.04
N GLY A 161 17.72 0.14 1.33
CA GLY A 161 18.48 -0.66 0.36
C GLY A 161 17.81 -2.01 0.04
N GLY A 162 16.47 -2.06 0.08
CA GLY A 162 15.66 -3.20 -0.35
C GLY A 162 15.29 -3.12 -1.83
N ASP A 163 14.34 -3.95 -2.26
CA ASP A 163 13.90 -4.04 -3.66
C ASP A 163 13.34 -2.72 -4.21
N ALA A 164 12.63 -1.94 -3.38
CA ALA A 164 12.11 -0.64 -3.77
C ALA A 164 13.23 0.38 -4.01
N GLY A 165 14.20 0.46 -3.09
CA GLY A 165 15.36 1.34 -3.23
C GLY A 165 16.26 0.95 -4.40
N GLU A 166 16.49 -0.35 -4.60
CA GLU A 166 17.24 -0.87 -5.75
C GLU A 166 16.59 -0.48 -7.08
N LYS A 167 15.27 -0.71 -7.21
CA LYS A 167 14.51 -0.36 -8.42
C LYS A 167 14.56 1.14 -8.69
N SER A 168 14.39 1.97 -7.65
CA SER A 168 14.47 3.44 -7.77
C SER A 168 15.85 3.90 -8.21
N ALA A 169 16.92 3.36 -7.62
CA ALA A 169 18.28 3.69 -8.01
C ALA A 169 18.58 3.29 -9.45
N ARG A 170 18.09 2.14 -9.89
CA ARG A 170 18.23 1.66 -11.27
C ARG A 170 17.46 2.57 -12.24
N GLU A 171 16.21 2.92 -11.93
CA GLU A 171 15.40 3.81 -12.76
C GLU A 171 16.04 5.20 -12.89
N ILE A 172 16.56 5.78 -11.80
CA ILE A 172 17.28 7.05 -11.82
C ILE A 172 18.53 6.94 -12.71
N LYS A 173 19.27 5.84 -12.60
CA LYS A 173 20.48 5.61 -13.38
C LYS A 173 20.19 5.43 -14.88
N ASP A 174 19.12 4.70 -15.21
CA ASP A 174 18.74 4.39 -16.59
C ASP A 174 18.04 5.59 -17.27
N ASN A 175 17.50 6.55 -16.48
CA ASN A 175 16.79 7.74 -16.96
C ASN A 175 17.41 9.06 -16.46
N PRO A 176 18.52 9.53 -17.02
CA PRO A 176 19.18 10.78 -16.61
C PRO A 176 18.29 12.04 -16.69
N ARG A 177 17.21 11.96 -17.50
CA ARG A 177 16.21 13.06 -17.65
C ARG A 177 15.41 13.33 -16.38
N LEU A 178 15.42 12.41 -15.40
CA LEU A 178 14.77 12.62 -14.10
C LEU A 178 15.48 13.70 -13.26
N GLY A 179 16.69 14.11 -13.65
CA GLY A 179 17.43 15.15 -12.96
C GLY A 179 18.01 14.75 -11.60
N TYR A 180 18.04 13.44 -11.28
CA TYR A 180 18.56 12.90 -10.02
C TYR A 180 19.86 12.12 -10.22
N LYS A 181 20.71 12.13 -9.16
CA LYS A 181 21.92 11.30 -9.03
C LYS A 181 21.96 10.67 -7.65
N VAL A 182 21.85 9.35 -7.58
CA VAL A 182 21.96 8.62 -6.31
C VAL A 182 23.40 8.63 -5.83
N VAL A 183 23.65 9.18 -4.63
CA VAL A 183 25.00 9.30 -4.06
C VAL A 183 25.26 8.26 -2.96
N ALA A 184 24.22 7.83 -2.22
CA ALA A 184 24.33 6.83 -1.19
C ALA A 184 22.99 6.17 -0.88
N PHE A 185 23.06 5.04 -0.19
CA PHE A 185 21.94 4.41 0.53
C PHE A 185 22.16 4.48 2.03
N ILE A 186 21.05 4.53 2.77
CA ILE A 186 20.97 4.23 4.20
C ILE A 186 20.03 3.05 4.40
N ASP A 187 20.41 2.08 5.24
CA ASP A 187 19.57 0.92 5.57
C ASP A 187 19.91 0.45 6.98
N ASP A 188 18.88 0.14 7.79
CA ASP A 188 19.06 -0.30 9.17
C ASP A 188 19.53 -1.75 9.29
N ASP A 189 19.54 -2.52 8.20
CA ASP A 189 20.09 -3.86 8.15
C ASP A 189 21.64 -3.81 8.20
N PRO A 190 22.26 -4.25 9.31
CA PRO A 190 23.72 -4.21 9.46
C PRO A 190 24.45 -5.02 8.38
N SER A 191 23.78 -6.00 7.77
CA SER A 191 24.37 -6.85 6.74
C SER A 191 24.60 -6.11 5.42
N LYS A 192 23.91 -5.00 5.18
CA LYS A 192 24.01 -4.17 3.98
C LYS A 192 25.00 -3.02 4.11
N ILE A 193 25.20 -2.51 5.34
CA ILE A 193 26.08 -1.35 5.60
C ILE A 193 27.48 -1.62 5.07
N GLY A 194 28.08 -0.66 4.31
CA GLY A 194 29.39 -0.70 3.65
C GLY A 194 29.44 -1.53 2.39
N ARG A 195 28.32 -2.10 1.93
CA ARG A 195 28.18 -2.71 0.60
C ARG A 195 27.75 -1.69 -0.44
N THR A 196 27.65 -2.14 -1.67
CA THR A 196 27.20 -1.32 -2.80
C THR A 196 25.98 -1.95 -3.48
N ILE A 197 25.04 -1.10 -3.88
CA ILE A 197 23.91 -1.43 -4.76
C ILE A 197 24.13 -0.64 -6.05
N HIS A 198 24.30 -1.30 -7.19
CA HIS A 198 24.62 -0.66 -8.48
C HIS A 198 25.83 0.30 -8.43
N ASN A 199 26.86 -0.02 -7.65
CA ASN A 199 28.05 0.80 -7.35
C ASN A 199 27.78 2.03 -6.47
N VAL A 200 26.59 2.17 -5.87
CA VAL A 200 26.27 3.20 -4.88
C VAL A 200 26.43 2.62 -3.48
N PRO A 201 27.21 3.26 -2.58
CA PRO A 201 27.50 2.70 -1.25
C PRO A 201 26.28 2.79 -0.31
N VAL A 202 26.12 1.80 0.56
CA VAL A 202 25.28 1.86 1.76
C VAL A 202 26.15 2.39 2.90
N VAL A 203 25.95 3.65 3.29
CA VAL A 203 26.90 4.37 4.16
C VAL A 203 26.62 4.24 5.67
N GLY A 204 25.43 3.80 6.05
CA GLY A 204 25.06 3.66 7.45
C GLY A 204 23.60 3.32 7.68
N ASP A 205 23.18 3.44 8.94
CA ASP A 205 21.81 3.33 9.44
C ASP A 205 21.12 4.71 9.51
N ILE A 206 19.84 4.73 9.90
CA ILE A 206 19.06 5.95 10.02
C ILE A 206 19.65 6.95 11.03
N LYS A 207 20.37 6.50 12.06
CA LYS A 207 21.01 7.38 13.05
C LYS A 207 22.16 8.18 12.45
N GLY A 208 22.79 7.63 11.40
CA GLY A 208 23.86 8.28 10.64
C GLY A 208 23.40 9.23 9.53
N LEU A 209 22.07 9.39 9.33
CA LEU A 209 21.50 10.12 8.20
C LEU A 209 21.99 11.56 8.13
N ASN A 210 21.94 12.34 9.22
CA ASN A 210 22.40 13.75 9.23
C ASN A 210 23.85 13.89 8.77
N LYS A 211 24.73 13.04 9.32
CA LYS A 211 26.13 13.03 8.94
C LYS A 211 26.36 12.66 7.48
N ALA A 212 25.58 11.72 6.97
CA ALA A 212 25.66 11.32 5.56
C ALA A 212 25.18 12.44 4.62
N VAL A 213 24.09 13.14 4.97
CA VAL A 213 23.56 14.28 4.21
C VAL A 213 24.60 15.40 4.11
N GLU A 214 25.21 15.79 5.23
CA GLU A 214 26.24 16.84 5.26
C GLU A 214 27.51 16.42 4.50
N THR A 215 28.04 15.20 4.79
CA THR A 215 29.32 14.75 4.20
C THR A 215 29.24 14.55 2.68
N LEU A 216 28.06 14.13 2.18
CA LEU A 216 27.86 13.82 0.77
C LEU A 216 27.18 14.97 0.00
N ASN A 217 26.94 16.12 0.63
CA ASN A 217 26.22 17.25 0.02
C ASN A 217 24.94 16.78 -0.67
N VAL A 218 24.03 16.19 0.09
CA VAL A 218 22.75 15.64 -0.41
C VAL A 218 21.75 16.79 -0.56
N ASP A 219 21.10 16.89 -1.72
CA ASP A 219 20.08 17.91 -2.00
C ASP A 219 18.67 17.44 -1.59
N GLU A 220 18.41 16.12 -1.64
CA GLU A 220 17.08 15.56 -1.37
C GLU A 220 17.19 14.10 -0.86
N VAL A 221 16.33 13.71 0.07
CA VAL A 221 16.24 12.33 0.59
C VAL A 221 15.03 11.63 -0.01
N LEU A 222 15.22 10.41 -0.53
CA LEU A 222 14.17 9.55 -1.06
C LEU A 222 13.89 8.39 -0.10
N ILE A 223 12.71 8.35 0.50
CA ILE A 223 12.27 7.24 1.36
C ILE A 223 11.73 6.13 0.46
N ALA A 224 12.46 5.02 0.38
CA ALA A 224 12.15 3.87 -0.45
C ALA A 224 11.89 2.61 0.41
N ILE A 225 11.05 2.75 1.45
CA ILE A 225 10.66 1.67 2.37
C ILE A 225 9.12 1.58 2.42
N PRO A 226 8.46 1.18 1.33
CA PRO A 226 7.00 1.12 1.26
C PRO A 226 6.36 0.09 2.18
N SER A 227 7.17 -0.77 2.81
CA SER A 227 6.75 -1.75 3.83
C SER A 227 6.92 -1.23 5.27
N ALA A 228 7.38 0.01 5.47
CA ALA A 228 7.58 0.56 6.82
C ALA A 228 6.24 0.69 7.55
N GLY A 229 6.13 0.08 8.73
CA GLY A 229 4.99 0.29 9.63
C GLY A 229 4.97 1.72 10.20
N GLY A 230 3.81 2.16 10.67
CA GLY A 230 3.59 3.55 11.14
C GLY A 230 4.63 4.06 12.14
N PRO A 231 4.99 3.33 13.22
CA PRO A 231 6.02 3.76 14.17
C PRO A 231 7.39 3.96 13.50
N HIS A 232 7.78 3.04 12.62
CA HIS A 232 9.05 3.11 11.88
C HIS A 232 9.06 4.28 10.89
N MET A 233 7.95 4.52 10.17
CA MET A 233 7.83 5.67 9.27
C MET A 233 7.91 7.00 10.04
N ARG A 234 7.29 7.12 11.23
CA ARG A 234 7.45 8.31 12.09
C ARG A 234 8.90 8.57 12.48
N GLN A 235 9.64 7.52 12.83
CA GLN A 235 11.07 7.61 13.13
C GLN A 235 11.88 8.10 11.93
N ILE A 236 11.62 7.53 10.73
CA ILE A 236 12.25 7.92 9.47
C ILE A 236 11.98 9.41 9.17
N VAL A 237 10.71 9.82 9.22
CA VAL A 237 10.32 11.22 8.95
C VAL A 237 10.95 12.18 9.96
N SER A 238 11.02 11.81 11.24
CA SER A 238 11.69 12.61 12.25
C SER A 238 13.19 12.78 11.97
N ALA A 239 13.87 11.71 11.54
CA ALA A 239 15.29 11.76 11.16
C ALA A 239 15.50 12.63 9.91
N CYS A 240 14.67 12.49 8.87
CA CYS A 240 14.75 13.31 7.66
C CYS A 240 14.59 14.81 7.94
N LYS A 241 13.66 15.17 8.84
CA LYS A 241 13.48 16.57 9.27
C LYS A 241 14.71 17.16 9.94
N GLY A 242 15.40 16.36 10.74
CA GLY A 242 16.66 16.77 11.40
C GLY A 242 17.77 17.13 10.40
N CYS A 243 17.69 16.65 9.15
CA CYS A 243 18.71 16.89 8.13
C CYS A 243 18.59 18.24 7.40
N GLY A 244 17.47 18.95 7.52
CA GLY A 244 17.25 20.26 6.87
C GLY A 244 17.15 20.23 5.34
N VAL A 245 17.08 19.07 4.70
CA VAL A 245 16.91 18.93 3.25
C VAL A 245 15.52 18.38 2.91
N PRO A 246 14.96 18.71 1.72
CA PRO A 246 13.70 18.15 1.25
C PRO A 246 13.73 16.62 1.22
N PHE A 247 12.60 16.01 1.50
CA PHE A 247 12.47 14.56 1.41
C PHE A 247 11.13 14.15 0.79
N LYS A 248 11.17 13.06 0.02
CA LYS A 248 10.01 12.46 -0.66
C LYS A 248 9.90 10.98 -0.36
N THR A 249 8.73 10.42 -0.53
CA THR A 249 8.49 8.99 -0.37
C THR A 249 7.94 8.36 -1.64
N LEU A 250 8.18 7.06 -1.78
CA LEU A 250 7.42 6.23 -2.71
C LEU A 250 6.09 5.88 -2.08
N PRO A 251 4.99 5.86 -2.85
CA PRO A 251 3.71 5.35 -2.38
C PRO A 251 3.84 3.94 -1.83
N GLY A 252 3.01 3.60 -0.85
CA GLY A 252 2.93 2.24 -0.32
C GLY A 252 2.66 1.23 -1.44
N ILE A 253 3.16 -0.01 -1.30
CA ILE A 253 2.97 -1.07 -2.32
C ILE A 253 1.48 -1.31 -2.60
N GLY A 254 0.60 -1.09 -1.60
CA GLY A 254 -0.87 -1.17 -1.74
C GLY A 254 -1.50 -0.08 -2.61
N GLU A 255 -0.83 1.07 -2.78
CA GLU A 255 -1.29 2.17 -3.63
C GLU A 255 -0.84 1.99 -5.09
N LEU A 256 0.19 1.17 -5.33
CA LEU A 256 0.73 0.91 -6.66
C LEU A 256 -0.09 -0.17 -7.37
N ILE A 257 -0.85 0.25 -8.35
CA ILE A 257 -1.85 -0.54 -9.10
C ILE A 257 -1.29 -1.83 -9.71
N GLU A 258 -0.02 -1.85 -10.08
CA GLU A 258 0.67 -3.00 -10.70
C GLU A 258 1.87 -3.49 -9.88
N GLY A 259 2.07 -3.01 -8.66
CA GLY A 259 3.26 -3.34 -7.88
C GLY A 259 4.59 -2.84 -8.48
N LYS A 260 4.53 -2.01 -9.53
CA LYS A 260 5.71 -1.42 -10.18
C LYS A 260 6.08 -0.12 -9.46
N VAL A 261 7.18 -0.15 -8.73
CA VAL A 261 7.79 1.04 -8.13
C VAL A 261 8.41 1.90 -9.24
N SER A 262 8.01 3.17 -9.33
CA SER A 262 8.59 4.13 -10.27
C SER A 262 8.94 5.44 -9.57
N VAL A 263 10.07 6.02 -9.91
CA VAL A 263 10.51 7.35 -9.42
C VAL A 263 9.55 8.46 -9.84
N LYS A 264 8.77 8.26 -10.90
CA LYS A 264 7.72 9.21 -11.30
C LYS A 264 6.56 9.29 -10.30
N ALA A 265 6.41 8.31 -9.42
CA ALA A 265 5.41 8.28 -8.36
C ALA A 265 5.90 8.92 -7.05
N LEU A 266 7.09 9.53 -7.03
CA LEU A 266 7.60 10.24 -5.85
C LEU A 266 6.67 11.39 -5.48
N ARG A 267 6.27 11.43 -4.21
CA ARG A 267 5.42 12.47 -3.64
C ARG A 267 5.93 12.89 -2.26
N ASP A 268 5.44 14.02 -1.79
CA ASP A 268 5.67 14.40 -0.40
C ASP A 268 5.05 13.37 0.54
N VAL A 269 5.65 13.21 1.73
CA VAL A 269 5.13 12.30 2.74
C VAL A 269 3.78 12.79 3.22
N ASP A 270 2.78 11.93 3.13
CA ASP A 270 1.43 12.18 3.62
C ASP A 270 1.18 11.47 4.95
N TYR A 271 0.13 11.89 5.67
CA TYR A 271 -0.28 11.23 6.92
C TYR A 271 -0.61 9.74 6.74
N GLN A 272 -1.14 9.35 5.60
CA GLN A 272 -1.41 7.94 5.28
C GLN A 272 -0.15 7.05 5.36
N ASP A 273 1.03 7.61 5.04
CA ASP A 273 2.32 6.89 5.15
C ASP A 273 2.66 6.61 6.62
N LEU A 274 2.23 7.49 7.54
CA LEU A 274 2.43 7.32 8.98
C LEU A 274 1.49 6.29 9.60
N LEU A 275 0.40 5.92 8.96
CA LEU A 275 -0.48 4.83 9.42
C LEU A 275 0.19 3.47 9.28
N GLY A 276 1.02 3.28 8.27
CA GLY A 276 1.75 2.04 8.03
C GLY A 276 0.85 0.82 7.86
N ARG A 277 -0.28 0.99 7.16
CA ARG A 277 -1.24 -0.09 6.90
C ARG A 277 -0.63 -1.14 5.97
N PRO A 278 -0.69 -2.43 6.31
CA PRO A 278 -0.19 -3.49 5.45
C PRO A 278 -1.04 -3.63 4.19
N ARG A 279 -0.44 -4.14 3.13
CA ARG A 279 -1.12 -4.42 1.86
C ARG A 279 -2.33 -5.34 2.07
N VAL A 280 -3.38 -5.13 1.26
CA VAL A 280 -4.51 -6.06 1.14
C VAL A 280 -4.18 -7.07 0.04
N ASP A 281 -4.27 -8.36 0.36
CA ASP A 281 -4.17 -9.43 -0.61
C ASP A 281 -5.57 -9.76 -1.15
N LEU A 282 -5.88 -9.21 -2.33
CA LEU A 282 -7.16 -9.44 -2.99
C LEU A 282 -7.19 -10.79 -3.69
N LYS A 283 -8.29 -11.51 -3.55
CA LYS A 283 -8.64 -12.65 -4.42
C LYS A 283 -9.23 -12.08 -5.72
N THR A 284 -8.36 -11.61 -6.60
CA THR A 284 -8.75 -10.89 -7.83
C THR A 284 -9.65 -11.70 -8.76
N GLU A 285 -9.53 -13.02 -8.76
CA GLU A 285 -10.37 -13.91 -9.58
C GLU A 285 -11.82 -13.89 -9.09
N ASP A 286 -12.06 -13.95 -7.78
CA ASP A 286 -13.40 -13.89 -7.20
C ASP A 286 -14.09 -12.55 -7.53
N ILE A 287 -13.32 -11.44 -7.47
CA ILE A 287 -13.81 -10.11 -7.85
C ILE A 287 -14.11 -10.06 -9.35
N ARG A 288 -13.25 -10.63 -10.18
CA ARG A 288 -13.44 -10.68 -11.63
C ARG A 288 -14.72 -11.42 -12.00
N GLU A 289 -15.01 -12.55 -11.36
CA GLU A 289 -16.17 -13.40 -11.65
C GLU A 289 -17.50 -12.63 -11.57
N TYR A 290 -17.66 -11.77 -10.54
CA TYR A 290 -18.92 -11.02 -10.39
C TYR A 290 -18.92 -9.63 -11.04
N MET A 291 -17.77 -9.16 -11.59
CA MET A 291 -17.63 -7.81 -12.16
C MET A 291 -17.42 -7.80 -13.67
N GLU A 292 -16.70 -8.78 -14.21
CA GLU A 292 -16.33 -8.79 -15.64
C GLU A 292 -17.57 -8.93 -16.54
N ASN A 293 -17.65 -8.07 -17.55
CA ASN A 293 -18.77 -8.01 -18.48
C ASN A 293 -20.14 -7.76 -17.81
N LYS A 294 -20.16 -7.22 -16.58
CA LYS A 294 -21.39 -6.85 -15.87
C LYS A 294 -21.68 -5.36 -16.01
N ARG A 295 -22.97 -5.01 -15.96
CA ARG A 295 -23.43 -3.63 -15.82
C ARG A 295 -23.47 -3.28 -14.34
N VAL A 296 -22.68 -2.30 -13.94
CA VAL A 296 -22.47 -1.93 -12.54
C VAL A 296 -23.07 -0.54 -12.30
N LEU A 297 -23.93 -0.41 -11.30
CA LEU A 297 -24.44 0.88 -10.84
C LEU A 297 -23.68 1.30 -9.58
N VAL A 298 -23.15 2.51 -9.58
CA VAL A 298 -22.56 3.15 -8.40
C VAL A 298 -23.38 4.39 -8.06
N THR A 299 -23.92 4.45 -6.86
CA THR A 299 -24.56 5.66 -6.33
C THR A 299 -23.55 6.43 -5.49
N GLY A 300 -23.52 7.76 -5.65
CA GLY A 300 -22.49 8.62 -5.03
C GLY A 300 -21.09 8.42 -5.60
N PRO A 301 -20.93 8.25 -6.95
CA PRO A 301 -19.64 7.97 -7.58
C PRO A 301 -18.66 9.15 -7.52
N GLY A 302 -19.12 10.34 -7.20
CA GLY A 302 -18.25 11.50 -7.01
C GLY A 302 -17.79 11.71 -5.56
N GLY A 303 -18.29 10.91 -4.61
CA GLY A 303 -17.82 10.88 -3.23
C GLY A 303 -16.46 10.17 -3.08
N SER A 304 -15.82 10.31 -1.91
CA SER A 304 -14.48 9.73 -1.67
C SER A 304 -14.42 8.21 -1.86
N ILE A 305 -15.43 7.47 -1.37
CA ILE A 305 -15.51 6.00 -1.54
C ILE A 305 -15.99 5.66 -2.95
N GLY A 306 -17.07 6.31 -3.43
CA GLY A 306 -17.65 6.00 -4.73
C GLY A 306 -16.68 6.22 -5.88
N SER A 307 -15.90 7.31 -5.88
CA SER A 307 -14.92 7.59 -6.93
C SER A 307 -13.77 6.56 -6.94
N GLU A 308 -13.30 6.16 -5.77
CA GLU A 308 -12.26 5.14 -5.69
C GLU A 308 -12.78 3.74 -6.06
N LEU A 309 -14.02 3.40 -5.67
CA LEU A 309 -14.67 2.17 -6.16
C LEU A 309 -14.72 2.15 -7.68
N VAL A 310 -15.12 3.26 -8.32
CA VAL A 310 -15.13 3.37 -9.80
C VAL A 310 -13.72 3.17 -10.37
N ARG A 311 -12.68 3.85 -9.83
CA ARG A 311 -11.29 3.70 -10.30
C ARG A 311 -10.78 2.27 -10.21
N GLN A 312 -11.20 1.54 -9.18
CA GLN A 312 -10.77 0.16 -8.99
C GLN A 312 -11.56 -0.84 -9.84
N MET A 313 -12.90 -0.68 -9.91
CA MET A 313 -13.74 -1.62 -10.63
C MET A 313 -13.54 -1.61 -12.15
N VAL A 314 -13.17 -0.47 -12.75
CA VAL A 314 -12.92 -0.39 -14.20
C VAL A 314 -11.78 -1.31 -14.66
N ARG A 315 -10.90 -1.73 -13.74
CA ARG A 315 -9.82 -2.69 -14.01
C ARG A 315 -10.32 -4.12 -14.21
N PHE A 316 -11.51 -4.43 -13.69
CA PHE A 316 -12.16 -5.72 -13.86
C PHE A 316 -13.04 -5.79 -15.11
N ASN A 317 -12.88 -4.82 -16.03
CA ASN A 317 -13.51 -4.81 -17.36
C ASN A 317 -15.04 -4.95 -17.35
N PRO A 318 -15.80 -4.15 -16.57
CA PRO A 318 -17.25 -4.18 -16.62
C PRO A 318 -17.79 -3.80 -18.02
N GLU A 319 -18.96 -4.29 -18.37
CA GLU A 319 -19.65 -3.93 -19.63
C GLU A 319 -19.97 -2.43 -19.68
N ASN A 320 -20.54 -1.90 -18.58
CA ASN A 320 -20.84 -0.48 -18.42
C ASN A 320 -20.89 -0.12 -16.94
N VAL A 321 -20.38 1.08 -16.58
CA VAL A 321 -20.49 1.64 -15.23
C VAL A 321 -21.51 2.79 -15.24
N ILE A 322 -22.64 2.61 -14.56
CA ILE A 322 -23.68 3.61 -14.42
C ILE A 322 -23.33 4.46 -13.18
N LEU A 323 -23.09 5.75 -13.40
CA LEU A 323 -22.65 6.71 -12.38
C LEU A 323 -23.83 7.59 -11.99
N LEU A 324 -24.42 7.38 -10.80
CA LEU A 324 -25.60 8.11 -10.33
C LEU A 324 -25.24 9.00 -9.14
N ASP A 325 -25.32 10.32 -9.32
CA ASP A 325 -25.05 11.33 -8.29
C ASP A 325 -26.03 12.50 -8.38
N THR A 326 -26.24 13.20 -7.27
CA THR A 326 -27.00 14.46 -7.21
C THR A 326 -26.13 15.68 -7.46
N SER A 327 -24.81 15.55 -7.34
CA SER A 327 -23.85 16.64 -7.52
C SER A 327 -23.30 16.63 -8.93
N GLU A 328 -23.66 17.65 -9.74
CA GLU A 328 -23.11 17.84 -11.08
C GLU A 328 -21.58 17.92 -11.06
N ALA A 329 -21.02 18.74 -10.17
CA ALA A 329 -19.58 18.94 -10.08
C ALA A 329 -18.81 17.64 -9.76
N ASN A 330 -19.33 16.84 -8.81
CA ASN A 330 -18.73 15.56 -8.45
C ASN A 330 -18.83 14.55 -9.61
N LEU A 331 -20.00 14.51 -10.26
CA LEU A 331 -20.24 13.62 -11.40
C LEU A 331 -19.35 14.01 -12.60
N HIS A 332 -19.18 15.29 -12.86
CA HIS A 332 -18.27 15.78 -13.88
C HIS A 332 -16.81 15.41 -13.56
N GLY A 333 -16.39 15.59 -12.31
CA GLY A 333 -15.02 15.24 -11.86
C GLY A 333 -14.65 13.80 -12.17
N ILE A 334 -15.49 12.83 -11.79
CA ILE A 334 -15.21 11.41 -12.08
C ILE A 334 -15.23 11.09 -13.58
N GLN A 335 -16.06 11.80 -14.39
CA GLN A 335 -16.04 11.63 -15.84
C GLN A 335 -14.71 12.09 -16.46
N VAL A 336 -14.15 13.22 -16.00
CA VAL A 336 -12.83 13.70 -16.44
C VAL A 336 -11.76 12.65 -16.13
N GLU A 337 -11.73 12.16 -14.88
CA GLU A 337 -10.78 11.13 -14.49
C GLU A 337 -10.87 9.86 -15.36
N LEU A 338 -12.09 9.38 -15.65
CA LEU A 338 -12.29 8.20 -16.50
C LEU A 338 -11.82 8.44 -17.94
N LYS A 339 -12.03 9.63 -18.49
CA LYS A 339 -11.52 10.01 -19.81
C LYS A 339 -9.99 10.04 -19.84
N ASP A 340 -9.36 10.60 -18.80
CA ASP A 340 -7.89 10.71 -18.69
C ASP A 340 -7.19 9.34 -18.66
N ILE A 341 -7.83 8.33 -18.04
CA ILE A 341 -7.34 6.94 -18.07
C ILE A 341 -7.78 6.16 -19.31
N GLY A 342 -8.50 6.81 -20.25
CA GLY A 342 -8.95 6.20 -21.51
C GLY A 342 -10.16 5.26 -21.38
N TYR A 343 -10.87 5.25 -20.25
CA TYR A 343 -12.06 4.42 -20.05
C TYR A 343 -13.32 5.13 -20.56
N GLN A 344 -14.05 4.50 -21.50
CA GLN A 344 -15.21 5.12 -22.17
C GLN A 344 -16.55 4.43 -21.89
N ARG A 345 -16.54 3.26 -21.23
CA ARG A 345 -17.76 2.47 -20.98
C ARG A 345 -18.42 2.87 -19.67
N TYR A 346 -18.92 4.11 -19.61
CA TYR A 346 -19.68 4.62 -18.46
C TYR A 346 -20.88 5.45 -18.91
N THR A 347 -21.88 5.54 -18.03
CA THR A 347 -23.10 6.33 -18.26
C THR A 347 -23.35 7.23 -17.05
N PRO A 348 -23.13 8.55 -17.15
CA PRO A 348 -23.43 9.49 -16.07
C PRO A 348 -24.92 9.79 -15.99
N ILE A 349 -25.46 9.81 -14.79
CA ILE A 349 -26.87 10.13 -14.50
C ILE A 349 -26.92 11.10 -13.33
N LEU A 350 -27.39 12.32 -13.60
CA LEU A 350 -27.60 13.35 -12.59
C LEU A 350 -29.00 13.19 -12.00
N GLU A 351 -29.13 12.48 -10.88
CA GLU A 351 -30.42 12.22 -10.25
C GLU A 351 -30.25 11.85 -8.76
N SER A 352 -31.31 12.04 -7.99
CA SER A 352 -31.39 11.67 -6.58
C SER A 352 -31.80 10.22 -6.37
N ILE A 353 -31.17 9.55 -5.41
CA ILE A 353 -31.60 8.21 -4.93
C ILE A 353 -33.00 8.20 -4.28
N GLN A 354 -33.53 9.37 -3.96
CA GLN A 354 -34.87 9.52 -3.37
C GLN A 354 -35.97 9.47 -4.42
N ASN A 355 -35.66 9.67 -5.70
CA ASN A 355 -36.64 9.68 -6.79
C ASN A 355 -36.92 8.26 -7.32
N GLY A 356 -37.82 7.56 -6.63
CA GLY A 356 -38.15 6.16 -6.94
C GLY A 356 -38.72 5.93 -8.34
N GLN A 357 -39.41 6.93 -8.94
CA GLN A 357 -39.97 6.81 -10.31
C GLN A 357 -38.86 6.87 -11.36
N ILE A 358 -37.90 7.76 -11.20
CA ILE A 358 -36.76 7.88 -12.14
C ILE A 358 -35.81 6.69 -11.95
N LEU A 359 -35.54 6.27 -10.70
CA LEU A 359 -34.75 5.06 -10.44
C LEU A 359 -35.37 3.84 -11.12
N ASP A 360 -36.68 3.67 -11.07
CA ASP A 360 -37.35 2.57 -11.76
C ASP A 360 -37.08 2.55 -13.27
N LYS A 361 -37.11 3.72 -13.91
CA LYS A 361 -36.76 3.87 -15.34
C LYS A 361 -35.27 3.59 -15.61
N ILE A 362 -34.38 4.01 -14.70
CA ILE A 362 -32.93 3.76 -14.80
C ILE A 362 -32.65 2.26 -14.73
N PHE A 363 -33.20 1.59 -13.71
CA PHE A 363 -33.03 0.14 -13.54
C PHE A 363 -33.66 -0.65 -14.71
N ALA A 364 -34.82 -0.26 -15.18
CA ALA A 364 -35.47 -0.89 -16.34
C ALA A 364 -34.63 -0.74 -17.63
N ARG A 365 -34.05 0.44 -17.86
CA ARG A 365 -33.25 0.74 -19.06
C ARG A 365 -31.89 0.09 -19.05
N TYR A 366 -31.13 0.24 -17.94
CA TYR A 366 -29.73 -0.18 -17.88
C TYR A 366 -29.54 -1.57 -17.27
N ARG A 367 -30.55 -2.09 -16.54
CA ARG A 367 -30.55 -3.41 -15.90
C ARG A 367 -29.22 -3.74 -15.20
N PRO A 368 -28.80 -2.94 -14.21
CA PRO A 368 -27.56 -3.19 -13.50
C PRO A 368 -27.62 -4.54 -12.79
N GLN A 369 -26.55 -5.32 -12.93
CA GLN A 369 -26.42 -6.63 -12.30
C GLN A 369 -25.71 -6.53 -10.94
N VAL A 370 -24.85 -5.51 -10.78
CA VAL A 370 -24.14 -5.21 -9.55
C VAL A 370 -24.42 -3.77 -9.14
N VAL A 371 -24.74 -3.55 -7.87
CA VAL A 371 -25.03 -2.23 -7.31
C VAL A 371 -24.12 -1.95 -6.13
N PHE A 372 -23.34 -0.89 -6.20
CA PHE A 372 -22.61 -0.33 -5.07
C PHE A 372 -23.31 0.93 -4.59
N HIS A 373 -23.85 0.89 -3.39
CA HIS A 373 -24.60 2.00 -2.81
C HIS A 373 -23.72 2.76 -1.81
N ALA A 374 -23.03 3.82 -2.31
CA ALA A 374 -22.15 4.68 -1.52
C ALA A 374 -22.74 6.08 -1.27
N ALA A 375 -23.90 6.39 -1.82
CA ALA A 375 -24.60 7.66 -1.59
C ALA A 375 -25.18 7.69 -0.16
N ALA A 376 -24.68 8.60 0.69
CA ALA A 376 -25.19 8.85 2.04
C ALA A 376 -24.73 10.21 2.56
N TYR A 377 -25.50 10.83 3.45
CA TYR A 377 -25.06 11.93 4.28
C TYR A 377 -24.30 11.37 5.48
N LYS A 378 -23.05 11.80 5.67
CA LYS A 378 -22.10 11.19 6.62
C LYS A 378 -21.70 12.11 7.77
N HIS A 379 -21.95 13.43 7.68
CA HIS A 379 -21.53 14.39 8.69
C HIS A 379 -22.47 14.35 9.88
N VAL A 380 -21.95 13.90 11.03
CA VAL A 380 -22.73 13.70 12.26
C VAL A 380 -23.41 14.98 12.70
N SER A 381 -22.66 16.07 12.89
CA SER A 381 -23.21 17.36 13.36
C SER A 381 -24.30 17.91 12.42
N MET A 382 -24.16 17.73 11.10
CA MET A 382 -25.18 18.16 10.14
C MET A 382 -26.46 17.33 10.25
N MET A 383 -26.33 16.01 10.49
CA MET A 383 -27.49 15.13 10.64
C MET A 383 -28.18 15.29 11.98
N GLU A 384 -27.44 15.65 13.04
CA GLU A 384 -28.04 16.03 14.31
C GLU A 384 -28.90 17.29 14.20
N GLN A 385 -28.48 18.28 13.41
CA GLN A 385 -29.22 19.50 13.15
C GLN A 385 -30.37 19.31 12.14
N ASN A 386 -30.27 18.28 11.28
CA ASN A 386 -31.24 18.04 10.19
C ASN A 386 -31.66 16.56 10.14
N PRO A 387 -32.29 16.01 11.19
CA PRO A 387 -32.58 14.58 11.27
C PRO A 387 -33.50 14.08 10.14
N TRP A 388 -34.39 14.90 9.63
CA TRP A 388 -35.25 14.57 8.49
C TRP A 388 -34.46 14.27 7.22
N GLN A 389 -33.30 14.91 7.02
CA GLN A 389 -32.42 14.63 5.87
C GLN A 389 -31.78 13.25 5.98
N ALA A 390 -31.43 12.80 7.19
CA ALA A 390 -30.96 11.44 7.37
C ALA A 390 -32.06 10.41 7.04
N VAL A 391 -33.33 10.70 7.40
CA VAL A 391 -34.48 9.86 7.05
C VAL A 391 -34.69 9.82 5.53
N HIS A 392 -34.75 10.97 4.87
CA HIS A 392 -35.01 11.05 3.44
C HIS A 392 -33.89 10.43 2.60
N ASN A 393 -32.63 10.75 2.90
CA ASN A 393 -31.50 10.30 2.10
C ASN A 393 -31.00 8.91 2.51
N ASN A 394 -30.66 8.73 3.81
CA ASN A 394 -29.98 7.51 4.22
C ASN A 394 -30.95 6.32 4.41
N ILE A 395 -32.21 6.57 4.83
CA ILE A 395 -33.21 5.51 5.01
C ILE A 395 -34.06 5.35 3.74
N ARG A 396 -34.86 6.38 3.37
CA ARG A 396 -35.75 6.30 2.19
C ARG A 396 -34.98 6.05 0.91
N GLY A 397 -33.90 6.82 0.68
CA GLY A 397 -33.05 6.65 -0.51
C GLY A 397 -32.45 5.26 -0.60
N SER A 398 -31.83 4.74 0.49
CA SER A 398 -31.24 3.39 0.50
C SER A 398 -32.30 2.31 0.28
N LYS A 399 -33.45 2.37 0.97
CA LYS A 399 -34.57 1.44 0.80
C LYS A 399 -35.06 1.45 -0.65
N THR A 400 -35.21 2.63 -1.26
CA THR A 400 -35.66 2.77 -2.65
C THR A 400 -34.68 2.10 -3.62
N VAL A 401 -33.36 2.33 -3.48
CA VAL A 401 -32.36 1.70 -4.36
C VAL A 401 -32.37 0.16 -4.18
N MET A 402 -32.49 -0.34 -2.95
CA MET A 402 -32.59 -1.79 -2.66
C MET A 402 -33.83 -2.40 -3.33
N GLU A 403 -35.01 -1.78 -3.18
CA GLU A 403 -36.26 -2.24 -3.80
C GLU A 403 -36.17 -2.29 -5.32
N LYS A 404 -35.52 -1.28 -5.95
CA LYS A 404 -35.34 -1.27 -7.41
C LYS A 404 -34.32 -2.33 -7.85
N ALA A 405 -33.25 -2.54 -7.10
CA ALA A 405 -32.30 -3.62 -7.36
C ALA A 405 -32.99 -5.00 -7.35
N MET A 406 -33.79 -5.29 -6.33
CA MET A 406 -34.58 -6.54 -6.23
C MET A 406 -35.61 -6.66 -7.36
N LYS A 407 -36.40 -5.61 -7.59
CA LYS A 407 -37.48 -5.59 -8.61
C LYS A 407 -36.94 -5.88 -10.01
N HIS A 408 -35.74 -5.38 -10.34
CA HIS A 408 -35.14 -5.51 -11.65
C HIS A 408 -34.08 -6.62 -11.73
N GLY A 409 -33.95 -7.46 -10.70
CA GLY A 409 -33.15 -8.69 -10.70
C GLY A 409 -31.65 -8.42 -10.72
N ALA A 410 -31.15 -7.47 -9.93
CA ALA A 410 -29.71 -7.31 -9.72
C ALA A 410 -29.17 -8.56 -8.99
N ASP A 411 -27.98 -9.03 -9.41
CA ASP A 411 -27.32 -10.20 -8.80
C ASP A 411 -26.77 -9.85 -7.41
N HIS A 412 -26.08 -8.68 -7.29
CA HIS A 412 -25.40 -8.24 -6.07
C HIS A 412 -25.76 -6.79 -5.72
N PHE A 413 -25.93 -6.55 -4.43
CA PHE A 413 -26.12 -5.22 -3.86
C PHE A 413 -25.20 -5.04 -2.64
N VAL A 414 -24.27 -4.08 -2.70
CA VAL A 414 -23.30 -3.77 -1.64
C VAL A 414 -23.63 -2.42 -1.02
N LEU A 415 -24.08 -2.41 0.24
CA LEU A 415 -24.32 -1.18 1.01
C LEU A 415 -23.04 -0.76 1.72
N VAL A 416 -22.53 0.41 1.40
CA VAL A 416 -21.46 1.04 2.17
C VAL A 416 -22.01 1.54 3.50
N SER A 417 -21.58 0.95 4.62
CA SER A 417 -21.99 1.28 5.98
C SER A 417 -20.83 1.88 6.80
N THR A 418 -20.96 1.95 8.11
CA THR A 418 -20.01 2.62 9.00
C THR A 418 -19.96 1.97 10.37
N ASP A 419 -18.83 2.14 11.09
CA ASP A 419 -18.67 1.83 12.51
C ASP A 419 -19.72 2.53 13.41
N LYS A 420 -20.21 3.71 13.01
CA LYS A 420 -21.21 4.50 13.74
C LYS A 420 -22.62 3.89 13.73
N ALA A 421 -22.84 2.85 12.92
CA ALA A 421 -24.06 2.03 12.99
C ALA A 421 -24.04 1.03 14.16
N VAL A 422 -22.90 0.87 14.83
CA VAL A 422 -22.73 0.03 16.04
C VAL A 422 -23.12 0.83 17.29
N ARG A 423 -24.11 0.37 18.04
CA ARG A 423 -24.68 1.12 19.18
C ARG A 423 -24.73 2.64 18.86
N PRO A 424 -25.60 3.04 17.92
CA PRO A 424 -25.58 4.41 17.43
C PRO A 424 -25.75 5.42 18.57
N PHE A 425 -24.96 6.49 18.53
CA PHE A 425 -25.01 7.59 19.47
C PHE A 425 -25.50 8.89 18.80
N ASN A 426 -25.81 8.79 17.52
CA ASN A 426 -26.21 9.91 16.68
C ASN A 426 -27.18 9.45 15.58
N VAL A 427 -27.94 10.43 15.06
CA VAL A 427 -28.95 10.24 14.00
C VAL A 427 -28.34 9.62 12.74
N MET A 428 -27.15 10.03 12.35
CA MET A 428 -26.47 9.48 11.15
C MET A 428 -26.21 7.98 11.32
N GLY A 429 -25.64 7.58 12.46
CA GLY A 429 -25.40 6.16 12.78
C GLY A 429 -26.69 5.35 12.84
N ALA A 430 -27.73 5.86 13.53
CA ALA A 430 -29.04 5.23 13.61
C ALA A 430 -29.68 5.06 12.22
N SER A 431 -29.57 6.07 11.35
CA SER A 431 -30.08 5.98 9.97
C SER A 431 -29.39 4.88 9.14
N LYS A 432 -28.07 4.70 9.32
CA LYS A 432 -27.32 3.63 8.65
C LYS A 432 -27.67 2.27 9.23
N ARG A 433 -27.88 2.15 10.55
CA ARG A 433 -28.33 0.91 11.19
C ARG A 433 -29.71 0.49 10.68
N ILE A 434 -30.65 1.44 10.53
CA ILE A 434 -31.97 1.15 9.93
C ILE A 434 -31.81 0.65 8.48
N ALA A 435 -30.92 1.23 7.69
CA ALA A 435 -30.66 0.74 6.34
C ALA A 435 -30.08 -0.69 6.33
N GLU A 436 -29.24 -1.07 7.30
CA GLU A 436 -28.76 -2.44 7.48
C GLU A 436 -29.92 -3.39 7.87
N LEU A 437 -30.83 -2.96 8.76
CA LEU A 437 -32.01 -3.75 9.12
C LEU A 437 -32.94 -3.99 7.92
N VAL A 438 -33.14 -2.97 7.06
CA VAL A 438 -33.87 -3.12 5.79
C VAL A 438 -33.21 -4.17 4.90
N LEU A 439 -31.89 -4.13 4.78
CA LEU A 439 -31.13 -5.11 4.00
C LEU A 439 -31.33 -6.52 4.56
N GLN A 440 -31.16 -6.69 5.87
CA GLN A 440 -31.33 -7.98 6.55
C GLN A 440 -32.77 -8.52 6.47
N SER A 441 -33.80 -7.66 6.48
CA SER A 441 -35.20 -8.05 6.35
C SER A 441 -35.54 -8.66 4.98
N ASN A 442 -34.68 -8.52 3.97
CA ASN A 442 -34.88 -9.01 2.61
C ASN A 442 -33.95 -10.19 2.25
N VAL A 443 -33.48 -10.95 3.24
CA VAL A 443 -32.69 -12.18 3.01
C VAL A 443 -33.54 -13.24 2.33
N GLY A 444 -32.95 -13.97 1.38
CA GLY A 444 -33.63 -15.06 0.66
C GLY A 444 -34.26 -14.63 -0.69
N GLU A 445 -34.22 -13.34 -1.03
CA GLU A 445 -34.56 -12.84 -2.34
C GLU A 445 -33.46 -13.17 -3.39
N HIS A 446 -33.77 -13.02 -4.67
CA HIS A 446 -32.81 -13.31 -5.75
C HIS A 446 -31.52 -12.45 -5.64
N THR A 447 -31.67 -11.20 -5.25
CA THR A 447 -30.53 -10.27 -5.11
C THR A 447 -29.74 -10.55 -3.82
N ARG A 448 -28.46 -10.86 -3.95
CA ARG A 448 -27.55 -10.99 -2.80
C ARG A 448 -27.20 -9.62 -2.27
N MET A 449 -27.78 -9.27 -1.13
CA MET A 449 -27.55 -7.98 -0.49
C MET A 449 -26.60 -8.15 0.70
N MET A 450 -25.60 -7.28 0.79
CA MET A 450 -24.65 -7.24 1.89
C MET A 450 -24.31 -5.81 2.27
N ALA A 451 -23.97 -5.59 3.54
CA ALA A 451 -23.45 -4.32 4.04
C ALA A 451 -21.99 -4.46 4.43
N VAL A 452 -21.21 -3.37 4.33
CA VAL A 452 -19.80 -3.33 4.73
C VAL A 452 -19.59 -2.18 5.70
N ARG A 453 -19.28 -2.49 6.96
CA ARG A 453 -18.95 -1.54 8.03
C ARG A 453 -17.44 -1.30 8.06
N PHE A 454 -17.03 -0.05 8.17
CA PHE A 454 -15.66 0.36 8.43
C PHE A 454 -15.64 1.73 9.12
N GLY A 455 -14.50 2.05 9.74
CA GLY A 455 -14.28 3.31 10.43
C GLY A 455 -13.92 4.48 9.50
N ASN A 456 -13.12 5.42 10.00
CA ASN A 456 -12.77 6.59 9.23
C ASN A 456 -11.77 6.25 8.11
N VAL A 457 -11.88 6.97 7.00
CA VAL A 457 -10.91 6.88 5.90
C VAL A 457 -10.11 8.16 5.77
N VAL A 458 -8.78 8.00 5.58
CA VAL A 458 -7.83 9.12 5.50
C VAL A 458 -8.09 9.98 4.28
N GLY A 459 -8.12 11.31 4.48
CA GLY A 459 -8.22 12.26 3.38
C GLY A 459 -9.60 12.38 2.72
N SER A 460 -10.66 11.77 3.29
CA SER A 460 -12.01 11.93 2.76
C SER A 460 -12.51 13.37 2.89
N SER A 461 -13.33 13.80 1.93
CA SER A 461 -13.89 15.16 1.89
C SER A 461 -14.60 15.52 3.20
N GLY A 462 -14.28 16.70 3.76
CA GLY A 462 -14.85 17.20 5.02
C GLY A 462 -14.37 16.45 6.27
N SER A 463 -13.35 15.57 6.19
CA SER A 463 -12.78 14.87 7.34
C SER A 463 -11.76 15.73 8.09
N VAL A 464 -11.30 15.21 9.24
CA VAL A 464 -10.38 15.89 10.16
C VAL A 464 -9.04 16.29 9.53
N ILE A 465 -8.48 15.47 8.62
CA ILE A 465 -7.17 15.73 8.00
C ILE A 465 -7.19 16.97 7.09
N PRO A 466 -8.11 17.09 6.11
CA PRO A 466 -8.27 18.33 5.34
C PRO A 466 -8.53 19.56 6.22
N LEU A 467 -9.33 19.41 7.29
CA LEU A 467 -9.57 20.50 8.25
C LEU A 467 -8.26 20.95 8.90
N PHE A 468 -7.49 20.03 9.46
CA PHE A 468 -6.22 20.33 10.12
C PHE A 468 -5.21 20.97 9.16
N ARG A 469 -5.10 20.45 7.92
CA ARG A 469 -4.23 21.06 6.90
C ARG A 469 -4.61 22.51 6.60
N ASN A 470 -5.90 22.80 6.45
CA ASN A 470 -6.37 24.17 6.24
C ASN A 470 -6.09 25.08 7.45
N GLN A 471 -6.25 24.58 8.67
CA GLN A 471 -5.94 25.32 9.89
C GLN A 471 -4.43 25.58 10.00
N ILE A 472 -3.58 24.59 9.74
CA ILE A 472 -2.12 24.71 9.73
C ILE A 472 -1.67 25.72 8.66
N ALA A 473 -2.22 25.67 7.45
CA ALA A 473 -1.91 26.59 6.37
C ALA A 473 -2.24 28.05 6.71
N ARG A 474 -3.27 28.28 7.55
CA ARG A 474 -3.68 29.60 8.04
C ARG A 474 -2.90 30.08 9.26
N GLY A 475 -1.97 29.26 9.79
CA GLY A 475 -1.20 29.60 11.01
C GLY A 475 -1.83 29.11 12.31
N GLY A 476 -2.87 28.28 12.27
CA GLY A 476 -3.55 27.71 13.43
C GLY A 476 -4.67 28.57 14.00
N PRO A 477 -5.21 28.25 15.20
CA PRO A 477 -4.93 27.01 15.93
C PRO A 477 -5.52 25.77 15.25
N VAL A 478 -4.96 24.58 15.52
CA VAL A 478 -5.57 23.31 15.17
C VAL A 478 -6.57 22.93 16.26
N THR A 479 -7.83 22.68 15.87
CA THR A 479 -8.91 22.42 16.83
C THR A 479 -9.22 20.94 16.93
N VAL A 480 -9.10 20.36 18.13
CA VAL A 480 -9.40 18.96 18.46
C VAL A 480 -10.55 18.93 19.45
N SER A 481 -11.49 18.00 19.33
CA SER A 481 -12.65 17.89 20.22
C SER A 481 -12.21 17.59 21.66
N HIS A 482 -11.42 16.54 21.88
CA HIS A 482 -10.97 16.13 23.22
C HIS A 482 -9.58 15.47 23.14
N PRO A 483 -8.72 15.60 24.16
CA PRO A 483 -7.37 15.01 24.16
C PRO A 483 -7.35 13.50 23.93
N ASP A 484 -8.34 12.77 24.43
CA ASP A 484 -8.40 11.33 24.41
C ASP A 484 -9.29 10.76 23.30
N VAL A 485 -9.84 11.58 22.42
CA VAL A 485 -10.61 11.08 21.27
C VAL A 485 -9.75 10.21 20.39
N THR A 486 -10.20 8.98 20.18
CA THR A 486 -9.57 8.04 19.24
C THR A 486 -10.50 7.70 18.09
N ARG A 487 -9.93 7.41 16.94
CA ARG A 487 -10.64 6.90 15.76
C ARG A 487 -9.83 5.83 15.08
N TYR A 488 -10.51 4.88 14.46
CA TYR A 488 -9.87 3.94 13.55
C TYR A 488 -9.69 4.59 12.19
N PHE A 489 -8.54 4.34 11.55
CA PHE A 489 -8.25 4.87 10.23
C PHE A 489 -7.77 3.80 9.26
N MET A 490 -8.25 3.92 8.04
CA MET A 490 -7.84 3.10 6.90
C MET A 490 -7.63 4.02 5.68
N THR A 491 -6.88 3.60 4.68
CA THR A 491 -6.78 4.37 3.43
C THR A 491 -8.03 4.15 2.57
N ILE A 492 -8.39 5.14 1.74
CA ILE A 492 -9.55 5.01 0.84
C ILE A 492 -9.36 3.84 -0.15
N PRO A 493 -8.16 3.66 -0.78
CA PRO A 493 -7.92 2.49 -1.63
C PRO A 493 -8.09 1.15 -0.89
N GLU A 494 -7.59 1.04 0.34
CA GLU A 494 -7.74 -0.18 1.15
C GLU A 494 -9.22 -0.48 1.45
N ALA A 495 -9.99 0.53 1.86
CA ALA A 495 -11.43 0.37 2.11
C ALA A 495 -12.16 -0.14 0.85
N CYS A 496 -11.89 0.47 -0.30
CA CYS A 496 -12.53 0.08 -1.56
C CYS A 496 -12.12 -1.32 -2.03
N GLN A 497 -10.87 -1.71 -1.85
CA GLN A 497 -10.40 -3.07 -2.12
C GLN A 497 -11.17 -4.10 -1.30
N LEU A 498 -11.32 -3.83 0.00
CA LEU A 498 -12.04 -4.74 0.90
C LEU A 498 -13.57 -4.73 0.65
N ILE A 499 -14.15 -3.60 0.22
CA ILE A 499 -15.56 -3.54 -0.21
C ILE A 499 -15.78 -4.43 -1.45
N LEU A 500 -14.91 -4.35 -2.44
CA LEU A 500 -14.98 -5.22 -3.63
C LEU A 500 -14.83 -6.70 -3.24
N GLN A 501 -13.91 -7.03 -2.34
CA GLN A 501 -13.72 -8.39 -1.86
C GLN A 501 -14.92 -8.89 -1.05
N ALA A 502 -15.52 -8.06 -0.19
CA ALA A 502 -16.72 -8.38 0.55
C ALA A 502 -17.91 -8.67 -0.39
N GLY A 503 -18.01 -7.90 -1.50
CA GLY A 503 -19.00 -8.15 -2.56
C GLY A 503 -18.87 -9.52 -3.22
N ALA A 504 -17.65 -10.04 -3.35
CA ALA A 504 -17.39 -11.38 -3.86
C ALA A 504 -17.72 -12.50 -2.83
N LEU A 505 -17.48 -12.23 -1.54
CA LEU A 505 -17.70 -13.20 -0.46
C LEU A 505 -19.18 -13.33 -0.07
N GLY A 506 -19.99 -12.29 -0.31
CA GLY A 506 -21.37 -12.20 0.18
C GLY A 506 -22.32 -13.19 -0.48
N ARG A 507 -23.16 -13.80 0.32
CA ARG A 507 -24.20 -14.76 -0.08
C ARG A 507 -25.61 -14.20 0.07
N GLY A 508 -25.74 -13.08 0.81
CA GLY A 508 -26.98 -12.33 1.07
C GLY A 508 -27.35 -12.27 2.56
N GLY A 509 -27.53 -11.04 3.06
CA GLY A 509 -27.90 -10.75 4.46
C GLY A 509 -26.72 -10.43 5.37
N GLU A 510 -25.48 -10.60 4.91
CA GLU A 510 -24.31 -10.38 5.74
C GLU A 510 -24.04 -8.89 5.99
N ILE A 511 -23.56 -8.61 7.20
CA ILE A 511 -22.87 -7.36 7.53
C ILE A 511 -21.41 -7.70 7.74
N PHE A 512 -20.59 -7.30 6.76
CA PHE A 512 -19.14 -7.44 6.85
C PHE A 512 -18.54 -6.30 7.65
N ILE A 513 -17.48 -6.59 8.41
CA ILE A 513 -16.72 -5.64 9.22
C ILE A 513 -15.28 -5.70 8.75
N LEU A 514 -14.74 -4.53 8.34
CA LEU A 514 -13.36 -4.45 7.91
C LEU A 514 -12.43 -4.32 9.11
N GLU A 515 -11.29 -5.02 9.07
CA GLU A 515 -10.24 -4.92 10.08
C GLU A 515 -9.59 -3.53 10.04
N MET A 516 -9.77 -2.75 11.10
CA MET A 516 -9.36 -1.34 11.16
C MET A 516 -7.99 -1.12 11.82
N GLY A 517 -7.36 -2.17 12.35
CA GLY A 517 -6.09 -2.07 13.09
C GLY A 517 -6.25 -1.37 14.44
N THR A 518 -5.22 -0.63 14.84
CA THR A 518 -5.20 0.08 16.13
C THR A 518 -5.82 1.47 16.02
N PRO A 519 -6.60 1.91 17.02
CA PRO A 519 -7.15 3.26 17.03
C PRO A 519 -6.05 4.32 17.21
N VAL A 520 -6.24 5.47 16.58
CA VAL A 520 -5.30 6.61 16.61
C VAL A 520 -5.91 7.76 17.39
N ARG A 521 -5.15 8.36 18.32
CA ARG A 521 -5.55 9.59 19.00
C ARG A 521 -5.54 10.76 18.02
N ILE A 522 -6.63 11.50 17.96
CA ILE A 522 -6.76 12.66 17.07
C ILE A 522 -5.77 13.78 17.44
N ALA A 523 -5.47 13.95 18.72
CA ALA A 523 -4.43 14.89 19.17
C ALA A 523 -3.03 14.52 18.65
N ASP A 524 -2.68 13.23 18.60
CA ASP A 524 -1.39 12.80 18.06
C ASP A 524 -1.33 12.98 16.54
N MET A 525 -2.45 12.70 15.85
CA MET A 525 -2.60 13.01 14.42
C MET A 525 -2.38 14.50 14.13
N ALA A 526 -2.94 15.39 14.95
CA ALA A 526 -2.74 16.83 14.82
C ALA A 526 -1.26 17.19 14.95
N ARG A 527 -0.56 16.65 15.95
CA ARG A 527 0.89 16.85 16.14
C ARG A 527 1.70 16.36 14.94
N ASP A 528 1.38 15.17 14.43
CA ASP A 528 2.06 14.60 13.26
C ASP A 528 1.86 15.46 12.01
N LEU A 529 0.65 15.96 11.77
CA LEU A 529 0.35 16.85 10.63
C LEU A 529 1.05 18.21 10.73
N ILE A 530 1.10 18.81 11.94
CA ILE A 530 1.86 20.04 12.16
C ILE A 530 3.35 19.80 11.85
N ARG A 531 3.91 18.69 12.35
CA ARG A 531 5.30 18.32 12.05
C ARG A 531 5.53 18.07 10.55
N LEU A 532 4.64 17.35 9.87
CA LEU A 532 4.73 17.14 8.41
C LEU A 532 4.74 18.45 7.63
N SER A 533 4.14 19.51 8.16
CA SER A 533 4.15 20.85 7.58
C SER A 533 5.42 21.66 7.90
N GLY A 534 6.43 21.04 8.53
CA GLY A 534 7.68 21.71 8.91
C GLY A 534 7.58 22.64 10.12
N LYS A 535 6.49 22.55 10.89
CA LYS A 535 6.22 23.38 12.08
C LYS A 535 6.25 22.54 13.35
N GLU A 536 6.44 23.19 14.51
CA GLU A 536 6.44 22.51 15.82
C GLU A 536 5.09 22.71 16.53
N PRO A 537 4.46 21.62 17.04
CA PRO A 537 3.24 21.69 17.84
C PRO A 537 3.46 22.57 19.10
N ASP A 538 2.44 23.32 19.46
CA ASP A 538 2.36 24.18 20.64
C ASP A 538 3.39 25.33 20.69
N ARG A 539 4.36 25.35 19.77
CA ARG A 539 5.31 26.44 19.58
C ARG A 539 4.95 27.33 18.39
N ASP A 540 4.80 26.72 17.20
CA ASP A 540 4.47 27.43 15.96
C ASP A 540 2.98 27.38 15.67
N ILE A 541 2.31 26.28 16.05
CA ILE A 541 0.87 26.04 15.87
C ILE A 541 0.29 25.50 17.19
N GLU A 542 -0.61 26.26 17.81
CA GLU A 542 -1.35 25.84 18.99
C GLU A 542 -2.35 24.72 18.66
N ILE A 543 -2.47 23.71 19.56
CA ILE A 543 -3.56 22.74 19.54
C ILE A 543 -4.57 23.10 20.59
N ARG A 544 -5.80 23.45 20.16
CA ARG A 544 -6.89 23.87 21.05
C ARG A 544 -7.97 22.81 21.17
N PHE A 545 -8.32 22.46 22.40
CA PHE A 545 -9.40 21.53 22.70
C PHE A 545 -10.71 22.29 22.89
N LYS A 546 -11.77 21.91 22.11
CA LYS A 546 -13.05 22.63 22.07
C LYS A 546 -14.22 21.91 22.76
N GLY A 547 -14.02 20.71 23.29
CA GLY A 547 -15.08 19.83 23.78
C GLY A 547 -15.66 18.92 22.67
N LEU A 548 -16.34 17.85 23.09
CA LEU A 548 -17.04 16.93 22.16
C LEU A 548 -18.22 17.66 21.52
N GLU A 549 -18.43 17.44 20.22
CA GLU A 549 -19.61 17.92 19.51
C GLU A 549 -20.83 17.03 19.79
N PRO A 550 -22.07 17.55 19.63
CA PRO A 550 -23.27 16.73 19.74
C PRO A 550 -23.21 15.51 18.81
N GLY A 551 -23.51 14.33 19.36
CA GLY A 551 -23.44 13.07 18.63
C GLY A 551 -22.04 12.48 18.48
N GLU A 552 -20.98 13.11 19.01
CA GLU A 552 -19.61 12.62 18.95
C GLU A 552 -19.29 11.70 20.14
N LYS A 553 -18.77 10.49 19.85
CA LYS A 553 -18.24 9.54 20.85
C LYS A 553 -16.76 9.81 21.14
N LEU A 554 -16.32 9.55 22.38
CA LEU A 554 -14.91 9.58 22.75
C LEU A 554 -14.14 8.45 22.03
N TYR A 555 -14.73 7.27 21.98
CA TYR A 555 -14.20 6.06 21.31
C TYR A 555 -15.26 5.48 20.39
N GLU A 556 -14.87 5.06 19.17
CA GLU A 556 -15.75 4.34 18.25
C GLU A 556 -15.60 2.83 18.44
N GLU A 557 -16.69 2.10 18.26
CA GLU A 557 -16.76 0.66 18.41
C GLU A 557 -16.95 0.03 17.02
N LEU A 558 -16.20 -1.02 16.73
CA LEU A 558 -16.39 -1.80 15.50
C LEU A 558 -17.43 -2.91 15.68
N ILE A 559 -17.65 -3.30 16.93
CA ILE A 559 -18.38 -4.49 17.35
C ILE A 559 -19.06 -4.20 18.66
N THR A 560 -20.27 -4.73 18.85
CA THR A 560 -20.97 -4.73 20.14
C THR A 560 -20.62 -5.99 20.94
N GLU A 561 -20.43 -5.88 22.27
CA GLU A 561 -20.33 -7.06 23.13
C GLU A 561 -21.60 -7.92 22.99
N GLY A 562 -21.44 -9.20 22.63
CA GLY A 562 -22.55 -10.12 22.36
C GLY A 562 -22.91 -10.28 20.87
N GLU A 563 -22.44 -9.43 19.97
CA GLU A 563 -22.48 -9.69 18.53
C GLU A 563 -21.47 -10.80 18.19
N GLY A 564 -21.96 -11.97 17.78
CA GLY A 564 -21.10 -13.07 17.32
C GLY A 564 -20.39 -12.69 16.03
N ILE A 565 -19.04 -12.69 16.04
CA ILE A 565 -18.23 -12.47 14.85
C ILE A 565 -17.67 -13.80 14.39
N VAL A 566 -17.66 -13.98 13.07
CA VAL A 566 -17.02 -15.10 12.41
C VAL A 566 -15.96 -14.56 11.46
N SER A 567 -14.77 -15.16 11.49
CA SER A 567 -13.75 -14.92 10.47
C SER A 567 -14.25 -15.41 9.12
N THR A 568 -13.92 -14.67 8.06
CA THR A 568 -14.15 -15.11 6.69
C THR A 568 -12.89 -15.79 6.14
N GLU A 569 -12.92 -16.18 4.89
CA GLU A 569 -11.73 -16.67 4.16
C GLU A 569 -10.68 -15.56 3.90
N HIS A 570 -10.98 -14.33 4.25
CA HIS A 570 -10.10 -13.19 4.08
C HIS A 570 -9.75 -12.57 5.44
N ASP A 571 -8.45 -12.52 5.79
CA ASP A 571 -7.95 -12.12 7.11
C ASP A 571 -8.40 -10.74 7.59
N LYS A 572 -8.71 -9.82 6.66
CA LYS A 572 -9.14 -8.45 6.96
C LYS A 572 -10.65 -8.22 6.87
N ILE A 573 -11.43 -9.27 6.64
CA ILE A 573 -12.90 -9.17 6.54
C ILE A 573 -13.52 -10.16 7.53
N MET A 574 -14.30 -9.64 8.46
CA MET A 574 -15.11 -10.40 9.40
C MET A 574 -16.57 -10.29 9.00
N VAL A 575 -17.41 -11.22 9.45
CA VAL A 575 -18.85 -11.19 9.24
C VAL A 575 -19.59 -11.25 10.57
N LEU A 576 -20.61 -10.41 10.70
CA LEU A 576 -21.49 -10.40 11.86
C LEU A 576 -22.43 -11.60 11.78
N ARG A 577 -22.49 -12.41 12.83
CA ARG A 577 -23.51 -13.45 12.97
C ARG A 577 -24.90 -12.81 13.14
N THR A 578 -25.83 -13.23 12.30
CA THR A 578 -27.21 -12.74 12.30
C THR A 578 -28.17 -13.75 12.96
N ASP A 579 -27.69 -14.56 13.90
CA ASP A 579 -28.49 -15.57 14.55
C ASP A 579 -29.66 -14.89 15.33
N GLY A 580 -30.85 -14.91 14.76
CA GLY A 580 -32.08 -14.71 15.50
C GLY A 580 -32.57 -13.27 15.73
N HIS A 581 -32.28 -12.30 14.85
CA HIS A 581 -32.91 -10.96 14.93
C HIS A 581 -34.44 -10.96 14.88
N TRP A 582 -35.02 -12.08 14.50
CA TRP A 582 -36.48 -12.30 14.43
C TRP A 582 -37.12 -12.66 15.78
N ASN A 583 -36.33 -12.92 16.83
CA ASN A 583 -36.83 -13.27 18.18
C ASN A 583 -37.66 -12.10 18.74
N GLY A 584 -38.97 -12.30 18.80
CA GLY A 584 -39.95 -11.31 19.24
C GLY A 584 -40.96 -10.89 18.16
N TYR A 585 -40.70 -11.19 16.89
CA TYR A 585 -41.57 -10.83 15.76
C TYR A 585 -42.22 -12.04 15.07
N GLY A 586 -41.98 -13.23 15.56
CA GLY A 586 -42.50 -14.48 15.05
C GLY A 586 -41.65 -15.07 13.92
N ASP A 587 -41.52 -14.35 12.83
CA ASP A 587 -40.72 -14.73 11.66
C ASP A 587 -40.15 -13.51 10.93
N GLN A 588 -39.42 -13.73 9.85
CA GLN A 588 -38.82 -12.68 9.01
C GLN A 588 -39.89 -11.74 8.43
N GLU A 589 -41.02 -12.26 8.01
CA GLU A 589 -42.09 -11.45 7.42
C GLU A 589 -42.78 -10.56 8.46
N GLY A 590 -42.96 -11.04 9.68
CA GLY A 590 -43.44 -10.25 10.82
C GLY A 590 -42.47 -9.10 11.15
N PHE A 591 -41.18 -9.38 11.19
CA PHE A 591 -40.15 -8.36 11.39
C PHE A 591 -40.14 -7.34 10.25
N ARG A 592 -40.20 -7.78 8.98
CA ARG A 592 -40.24 -6.91 7.79
C ARG A 592 -41.45 -5.97 7.85
N ARG A 593 -42.61 -6.47 8.22
CA ARG A 593 -43.84 -5.68 8.35
C ARG A 593 -43.69 -4.61 9.44
N TRP A 594 -43.26 -5.00 10.63
CA TRP A 594 -43.00 -4.06 11.74
C TRP A 594 -42.01 -2.98 11.35
N LEU A 595 -40.90 -3.36 10.71
CA LEU A 595 -39.88 -2.43 10.27
C LEU A 595 -40.39 -1.45 9.19
N CYS A 596 -41.18 -1.95 8.22
CA CYS A 596 -41.80 -1.13 7.21
C CYS A 596 -42.79 -0.11 7.82
N GLU A 597 -43.65 -0.53 8.75
CA GLU A 597 -44.58 0.36 9.45
C GLU A 597 -43.82 1.47 10.21
N GLY A 598 -42.74 1.11 10.89
CA GLY A 598 -41.90 2.04 11.61
C GLY A 598 -41.20 3.03 10.69
N ILE A 599 -40.71 2.57 9.53
CA ILE A 599 -40.09 3.43 8.51
C ILE A 599 -41.12 4.41 7.90
N GLU A 600 -42.34 3.94 7.62
CA GLU A 600 -43.40 4.83 7.13
C GLU A 600 -43.80 5.90 8.16
N ALA A 601 -43.73 5.56 9.47
CA ALA A 601 -43.89 6.55 10.53
C ALA A 601 -42.73 7.58 10.52
N LEU A 602 -41.48 7.13 10.34
CA LEU A 602 -40.33 8.03 10.18
C LEU A 602 -40.50 8.98 8.98
N TYR A 603 -41.02 8.50 7.86
CA TYR A 603 -41.27 9.35 6.69
C TYR A 603 -42.25 10.48 6.99
N ARG A 604 -43.36 10.17 7.69
CA ARG A 604 -44.34 11.18 8.11
C ARG A 604 -43.72 12.23 9.03
N LEU A 605 -42.94 11.81 10.03
CA LEU A 605 -42.24 12.70 10.95
C LEU A 605 -41.19 13.55 10.21
N ALA A 606 -40.49 12.97 9.24
CA ALA A 606 -39.50 13.70 8.43
C ALA A 606 -40.17 14.73 7.50
N ASP A 607 -41.31 14.39 6.90
CA ASP A 607 -42.08 15.33 6.07
C ASP A 607 -42.63 16.51 6.90
N GLN A 608 -42.86 16.30 8.22
CA GLN A 608 -43.25 17.33 9.19
C GLN A 608 -42.03 18.06 9.82
N GLN A 609 -40.83 17.61 9.54
CA GLN A 609 -39.56 18.08 10.16
C GLN A 609 -39.55 17.95 11.69
N ASP A 610 -40.29 16.99 12.26
CA ASP A 610 -40.31 16.70 13.70
C ASP A 610 -39.02 15.95 14.13
N GLY A 611 -38.01 16.71 14.49
CA GLY A 611 -36.71 16.17 14.92
C GLY A 611 -36.80 15.31 16.18
N CYS A 612 -37.66 15.65 17.14
CA CYS A 612 -37.85 14.87 18.38
C CYS A 612 -38.56 13.56 18.11
N GLY A 613 -39.66 13.60 17.35
CA GLY A 613 -40.38 12.41 16.94
C GLY A 613 -39.51 11.45 16.13
N ILE A 614 -38.62 11.98 15.25
CA ILE A 614 -37.66 11.17 14.48
C ILE A 614 -36.71 10.43 15.43
N ARG A 615 -36.08 11.12 16.41
CA ARG A 615 -35.15 10.48 17.36
C ARG A 615 -35.85 9.41 18.21
N ALA A 616 -37.04 9.72 18.71
CA ALA A 616 -37.86 8.78 19.47
C ALA A 616 -38.21 7.52 18.63
N LYS A 617 -38.63 7.72 17.37
CA LYS A 617 -38.98 6.59 16.49
C LYS A 617 -37.74 5.81 16.04
N MET A 618 -36.59 6.47 15.84
CA MET A 618 -35.32 5.77 15.61
C MET A 618 -34.91 4.92 16.80
N LYS A 619 -35.10 5.39 18.04
CA LYS A 619 -34.84 4.63 19.27
C LYS A 619 -35.73 3.39 19.38
N GLU A 620 -36.98 3.49 18.95
CA GLU A 620 -37.91 2.33 18.91
C GLU A 620 -37.42 1.28 17.89
N LEU A 621 -37.00 1.69 16.69
CA LEU A 621 -36.53 0.79 15.63
C LEU A 621 -35.13 0.25 15.87
N VAL A 622 -34.30 0.97 16.59
CA VAL A 622 -32.92 0.65 16.93
C VAL A 622 -32.76 0.81 18.44
N PRO A 623 -33.12 -0.22 19.25
CA PRO A 623 -33.09 -0.12 20.71
C PRO A 623 -31.73 0.20 21.30
N GLU A 624 -30.64 -0.12 20.58
CA GLU A 624 -29.27 0.23 20.93
C GLU A 624 -28.88 1.70 20.64
N TYR A 625 -29.75 2.47 19.98
CA TYR A 625 -29.51 3.91 19.74
C TYR A 625 -29.68 4.71 21.04
N GLU A 626 -28.68 5.46 21.44
CA GLU A 626 -28.69 6.33 22.62
C GLU A 626 -28.60 7.80 22.17
N PRO A 627 -29.77 8.45 21.93
CA PRO A 627 -29.77 9.87 21.58
C PRO A 627 -29.22 10.71 22.74
N GLN A 628 -28.34 11.67 22.42
CA GLN A 628 -28.00 12.70 23.41
C GLN A 628 -29.21 13.59 23.66
N ASP A 629 -29.37 14.03 24.92
CA ASP A 629 -30.32 15.09 25.32
C ASP A 629 -29.89 16.43 24.69
N SER A 630 -29.93 16.55 23.38
CA SER A 630 -29.87 17.83 22.70
C SER A 630 -31.28 18.43 22.75
N GLU A 631 -31.41 19.68 23.27
CA GLU A 631 -32.61 20.46 23.11
C GLU A 631 -33.13 20.28 21.68
N CYS A 632 -34.38 19.85 21.55
CA CYS A 632 -35.00 19.67 20.23
C CYS A 632 -35.09 21.05 19.58
N VAL A 633 -34.10 21.44 18.83
CA VAL A 633 -34.14 22.62 17.99
C VAL A 633 -35.03 22.32 16.79
N LEU A 634 -36.22 22.99 16.81
CA LEU A 634 -37.34 22.96 15.88
C LEU A 634 -37.92 21.62 15.54
#